data_14c9116126c690fa3ebabd052412cac5
#
_entry.id   14c9116126c690fa3ebabd052412cac5
#
_cell.length_a   1.000
_cell.length_b   1.000
_cell.length_c   1.000
_cell.angle_alpha   90.00
_cell.angle_beta   90.00
_cell.angle_gamma   90.00
#
_symmetry.space_group_name_H-M   'P 1'
#
loop_
_entity.id
_entity.type
_entity.pdbx_description
1 polymer ?
#
loop_
_entity_poly.entity_id
_entity_poly.type
_entity_poly.pdbx_seq_one_letter_code
_entity_poly.pdbx_strand_id
1 'polypeptide(L)'
;MKLFSFFRIFIVSVLLVCFLMTAAISEENGYLLVSQRTEGPEGSFIDCPVLTGGSAMICDTVNALIRDTAMLARYENTLSGISGGSGLRVTFTANTAPDGSCPEVLSILIRADGRQPQGRPGTVFYTVNVDLESGEELSFSALCADETAAEDFLAEYAEAVGESTISDYMENRELLPVPVDSWVLDGCGHVVILYEKNAFSFLSGQPGSFAFSPDEAGGAFDLSQTGVLARAESPDKVFLPLTLPGEDAQTVLEEYKSPLDSFYFDGTEMYLTEEPLLRGAYLITDESGETVKAVLMTGLFPSGLTAGKTDRNELAGLSGEREAGESITETVENACTAMDGMCKGIKCVYYFDADGLLCALLAEM
;
A
#
# COMPACT_ATOMS: atom_id res chain seq x y z
N MET A 1 -58.44 29.51 -7.34
CA MET A 1 -58.28 28.11 -6.83
C MET A 1 -57.59 27.13 -7.79
N LYS A 2 -57.70 27.30 -9.12
CA LYS A 2 -57.03 26.35 -10.09
C LYS A 2 -55.53 26.54 -10.24
N LEU A 3 -54.94 27.74 -9.97
CA LEU A 3 -53.52 28.02 -10.13
C LEU A 3 -52.66 27.37 -9.00
N PHE A 4 -53.18 27.29 -7.79
CA PHE A 4 -52.50 26.67 -6.64
C PHE A 4 -52.41 25.14 -6.75
N SER A 5 -53.37 24.52 -7.41
CA SER A 5 -53.36 23.05 -7.66
C SER A 5 -52.33 22.67 -8.72
N PHE A 6 -52.15 23.51 -9.73
CA PHE A 6 -51.15 23.29 -10.79
C PHE A 6 -49.72 23.42 -10.28
N PHE A 7 -49.47 24.37 -9.38
CA PHE A 7 -48.16 24.59 -8.78
C PHE A 7 -47.75 23.45 -7.84
N ARG A 8 -48.69 22.89 -7.09
CA ARG A 8 -48.45 21.71 -6.24
C ARG A 8 -48.12 20.46 -7.03
N ILE A 9 -48.84 20.22 -8.13
CA ILE A 9 -48.60 19.07 -9.03
C ILE A 9 -47.24 19.23 -9.69
N PHE A 10 -46.85 20.44 -10.12
CA PHE A 10 -45.55 20.70 -10.72
C PHE A 10 -44.38 20.48 -9.73
N ILE A 11 -44.48 20.96 -8.48
CA ILE A 11 -43.46 20.76 -7.45
C ILE A 11 -43.31 19.28 -7.10
N VAL A 12 -44.43 18.54 -6.96
CA VAL A 12 -44.38 17.09 -6.67
C VAL A 12 -43.77 16.32 -7.86
N SER A 13 -44.08 16.72 -9.10
CA SER A 13 -43.47 16.08 -10.28
C SER A 13 -41.99 16.36 -10.42
N VAL A 14 -41.52 17.60 -10.11
CA VAL A 14 -40.10 17.95 -10.10
C VAL A 14 -39.35 17.21 -9.00
N LEU A 15 -39.91 17.14 -7.78
CA LEU A 15 -39.35 16.39 -6.68
C LEU A 15 -39.30 14.88 -6.99
N LEU A 16 -40.32 14.31 -7.63
CA LEU A 16 -40.35 12.91 -8.03
C LEU A 16 -39.32 12.60 -9.13
N VAL A 17 -39.14 13.51 -10.09
CA VAL A 17 -38.12 13.39 -11.14
C VAL A 17 -36.71 13.54 -10.54
N CYS A 18 -36.50 14.47 -9.62
CA CYS A 18 -35.22 14.58 -8.90
C CYS A 18 -34.94 13.31 -8.06
N PHE A 19 -35.97 12.75 -7.41
CA PHE A 19 -35.82 11.50 -6.64
C PHE A 19 -35.57 10.29 -7.54
N LEU A 20 -36.20 10.23 -8.70
CA LEU A 20 -35.98 9.17 -9.71
C LEU A 20 -34.63 9.34 -10.41
N MET A 21 -34.16 10.59 -10.64
CA MET A 21 -32.81 10.83 -11.16
C MET A 21 -31.72 10.50 -10.13
N THR A 22 -31.90 10.82 -8.84
CA THR A 22 -30.96 10.39 -7.78
C THR A 22 -30.97 8.87 -7.59
N ALA A 23 -32.11 8.20 -7.72
CA ALA A 23 -32.19 6.74 -7.68
C ALA A 23 -31.58 6.09 -8.95
N ALA A 24 -31.75 6.69 -10.12
CA ALA A 24 -31.16 6.18 -11.38
C ALA A 24 -29.63 6.44 -11.46
N ILE A 25 -29.11 7.44 -10.76
CA ILE A 25 -27.66 7.69 -10.67
C ILE A 25 -27.00 6.75 -9.65
N SER A 26 -27.78 6.15 -8.73
CA SER A 26 -27.24 5.21 -7.74
C SER A 26 -27.06 3.77 -8.25
N GLU A 27 -27.59 3.41 -9.43
CA GLU A 27 -27.42 2.06 -9.99
C GLU A 27 -26.18 1.87 -10.87
N GLU A 28 -25.44 2.95 -11.22
CA GLU A 28 -24.18 2.88 -11.97
C GLU A 28 -22.93 3.18 -11.13
N ASN A 29 -23.07 3.58 -9.89
CA ASN A 29 -21.90 3.93 -9.05
C ASN A 29 -21.45 2.71 -8.26
N GLY A 30 -20.24 2.25 -8.55
CA GLY A 30 -19.52 1.23 -7.77
C GLY A 30 -19.36 1.63 -6.30
N TYR A 31 -18.68 0.80 -5.53
CA TYR A 31 -18.37 1.10 -4.13
C TYR A 31 -17.33 2.21 -4.02
N LEU A 32 -17.51 3.08 -3.01
CA LEU A 32 -16.57 4.14 -2.64
C LEU A 32 -16.18 3.98 -1.19
N LEU A 33 -14.90 4.06 -0.88
CA LEU A 33 -14.40 4.15 0.48
C LEU A 33 -14.13 5.62 0.82
N VAL A 34 -14.80 6.12 1.83
CA VAL A 34 -14.67 7.50 2.30
C VAL A 34 -14.13 7.55 3.72
N SER A 35 -13.43 8.63 4.08
CA SER A 35 -12.99 8.86 5.45
C SER A 35 -14.05 9.60 6.24
N GLN A 36 -14.39 9.08 7.42
CA GLN A 36 -15.19 9.77 8.42
C GLN A 36 -14.30 10.12 9.62
N ARG A 37 -13.91 11.39 9.73
CA ARG A 37 -13.04 11.86 10.81
C ARG A 37 -13.84 12.24 12.06
N THR A 38 -13.38 11.77 13.21
CA THR A 38 -13.80 12.19 14.54
C THR A 38 -12.62 12.86 15.23
N GLU A 39 -12.75 14.15 15.52
CA GLU A 39 -11.72 14.93 16.22
C GLU A 39 -11.81 14.75 17.74
N GLY A 40 -10.67 14.78 18.39
CA GLY A 40 -10.51 14.72 19.83
C GLY A 40 -9.59 15.83 20.38
N PRO A 41 -9.30 15.79 21.69
CA PRO A 41 -8.37 16.74 22.31
C PRO A 41 -6.93 16.59 21.78
N GLU A 42 -6.16 17.69 21.88
CA GLU A 42 -4.70 17.71 21.65
C GLU A 42 -4.25 17.19 20.29
N GLY A 43 -5.05 17.42 19.22
CA GLY A 43 -4.76 16.95 17.88
C GLY A 43 -4.95 15.44 17.69
N SER A 44 -5.63 14.79 18.64
CA SER A 44 -6.06 13.40 18.50
C SER A 44 -7.23 13.29 17.55
N PHE A 45 -7.29 12.22 16.77
CA PHE A 45 -8.39 11.95 15.85
C PHE A 45 -8.52 10.48 15.50
N ILE A 46 -9.69 10.13 14.97
CA ILE A 46 -9.96 8.83 14.36
C ILE A 46 -10.49 9.08 12.95
N ASP A 47 -9.76 8.61 11.93
CA ASP A 47 -10.23 8.48 10.57
C ASP A 47 -10.78 7.07 10.38
N CYS A 48 -12.11 6.97 10.35
CA CYS A 48 -12.79 5.70 10.13
C CYS A 48 -13.05 5.52 8.63
N PRO A 49 -12.57 4.43 7.99
CA PRO A 49 -13.00 4.10 6.65
C PRO A 49 -14.46 3.66 6.64
N VAL A 50 -15.25 4.22 5.73
CA VAL A 50 -16.67 3.91 5.57
C VAL A 50 -16.95 3.58 4.10
N LEU A 51 -17.43 2.37 3.85
CA LEU A 51 -17.86 1.92 2.54
C LEU A 51 -19.25 2.48 2.23
N THR A 52 -19.41 3.07 1.05
CA THR A 52 -20.66 3.67 0.55
C THR A 52 -20.89 3.28 -0.91
N GLY A 53 -22.09 3.56 -1.43
CA GLY A 53 -22.46 3.18 -2.80
C GLY A 53 -22.82 1.69 -2.90
N GLY A 54 -23.01 1.18 -4.11
CA GLY A 54 -23.32 -0.22 -4.37
C GLY A 54 -24.48 -0.79 -3.54
N SER A 55 -24.35 -2.03 -3.07
CA SER A 55 -25.35 -2.72 -2.25
C SER A 55 -25.33 -2.24 -0.79
N ALA A 56 -26.45 -1.73 -0.29
CA ALA A 56 -26.59 -1.29 1.10
C ALA A 56 -26.29 -2.44 2.09
N MET A 57 -26.69 -3.67 1.78
CA MET A 57 -26.43 -4.84 2.62
C MET A 57 -24.91 -5.11 2.73
N ILE A 58 -24.18 -5.03 1.62
CA ILE A 58 -22.72 -5.21 1.63
C ILE A 58 -22.05 -4.05 2.38
N CYS A 59 -22.46 -2.80 2.14
CA CYS A 59 -21.95 -1.66 2.88
C CYS A 59 -22.14 -1.82 4.39
N ASP A 60 -23.33 -2.21 4.84
CA ASP A 60 -23.62 -2.43 6.27
C ASP A 60 -22.74 -3.55 6.85
N THR A 61 -22.60 -4.67 6.14
CA THR A 61 -21.77 -5.80 6.56
C THR A 61 -20.30 -5.41 6.67
N VAL A 62 -19.74 -4.78 5.62
CA VAL A 62 -18.32 -4.39 5.58
C VAL A 62 -18.02 -3.29 6.60
N ASN A 63 -18.90 -2.30 6.76
CA ASN A 63 -18.74 -1.25 7.77
C ASN A 63 -18.79 -1.82 9.21
N ALA A 64 -19.64 -2.81 9.47
CA ALA A 64 -19.65 -3.51 10.75
C ALA A 64 -18.33 -4.27 10.97
N LEU A 65 -17.86 -5.02 9.95
CA LEU A 65 -16.58 -5.74 10.02
C LEU A 65 -15.41 -4.79 10.31
N ILE A 66 -15.30 -3.66 9.59
CA ILE A 66 -14.27 -2.63 9.83
C ILE A 66 -14.30 -2.16 11.28
N ARG A 67 -15.47 -1.81 11.80
CA ARG A 67 -15.63 -1.29 13.17
C ARG A 67 -15.28 -2.32 14.23
N ASP A 68 -15.64 -3.58 14.01
CA ASP A 68 -15.41 -4.67 14.96
C ASP A 68 -13.96 -5.11 14.96
N THR A 69 -13.36 -5.34 13.78
CA THR A 69 -11.95 -5.75 13.63
C THR A 69 -11.01 -4.72 14.22
N ALA A 70 -11.16 -3.44 13.86
CA ALA A 70 -10.33 -2.37 14.39
C ALA A 70 -10.74 -1.89 15.79
N MET A 71 -11.72 -2.52 16.43
CA MET A 71 -12.22 -2.13 17.76
C MET A 71 -12.53 -0.63 17.88
N LEU A 72 -13.06 0.01 16.82
CA LEU A 72 -13.21 1.46 16.75
C LEU A 72 -14.01 2.05 17.90
N ALA A 73 -15.04 1.36 18.39
CA ALA A 73 -15.81 1.81 19.55
C ALA A 73 -14.96 1.96 20.83
N ARG A 74 -13.90 1.16 20.99
CA ARG A 74 -12.95 1.31 22.11
C ARG A 74 -12.04 2.51 21.93
N TYR A 75 -11.60 2.79 20.70
CA TYR A 75 -10.82 3.99 20.38
C TYR A 75 -11.66 5.26 20.52
N GLU A 76 -12.91 5.27 20.09
CA GLU A 76 -13.85 6.38 20.29
C GLU A 76 -14.03 6.72 21.80
N ASN A 77 -14.17 5.68 22.63
CA ASN A 77 -14.21 5.84 24.09
C ASN A 77 -12.88 6.36 24.66
N THR A 78 -11.75 5.87 24.13
CA THR A 78 -10.42 6.35 24.53
C THR A 78 -10.23 7.80 24.14
N LEU A 79 -10.61 8.19 22.92
CA LEU A 79 -10.53 9.54 22.39
C LEU A 79 -11.29 10.54 23.29
N SER A 80 -12.50 10.19 23.72
CA SER A 80 -13.32 11.03 24.59
C SER A 80 -12.76 11.19 26.01
N GLY A 81 -11.88 10.27 26.45
CA GLY A 81 -11.23 10.26 27.76
C GLY A 81 -9.82 10.84 27.80
N ILE A 82 -9.30 11.35 26.67
CA ILE A 82 -7.94 11.93 26.62
C ILE A 82 -7.93 13.25 27.41
N SER A 83 -7.04 13.31 28.39
CA SER A 83 -6.77 14.50 29.18
C SER A 83 -5.26 14.54 29.49
N GLY A 84 -4.49 15.26 28.69
CA GLY A 84 -3.04 15.44 28.82
C GLY A 84 -2.22 14.18 28.46
N GLY A 85 -1.11 14.35 27.79
CA GLY A 85 -0.17 13.28 27.48
C GLY A 85 -0.20 12.80 26.03
N SER A 86 0.03 11.51 25.81
CA SER A 86 0.10 10.91 24.47
C SER A 86 -1.25 10.97 23.76
N GLY A 87 -1.31 11.65 22.63
CA GLY A 87 -2.48 11.70 21.75
C GLY A 87 -2.85 10.31 21.18
N LEU A 88 -3.98 10.25 20.53
CA LEU A 88 -4.43 9.08 19.75
C LEU A 88 -4.64 9.51 18.31
N ARG A 89 -4.07 8.76 17.38
CA ARG A 89 -4.33 8.93 15.94
C ARG A 89 -4.67 7.57 15.35
N VAL A 90 -5.85 7.46 14.78
CA VAL A 90 -6.25 6.30 13.98
C VAL A 90 -6.35 6.76 12.53
N THR A 91 -5.59 6.15 11.67
CA THR A 91 -5.55 6.43 10.23
C THR A 91 -5.79 5.15 9.45
N PHE A 92 -6.06 5.25 8.16
CA PHE A 92 -6.14 4.08 7.30
C PHE A 92 -5.54 4.35 5.92
N THR A 93 -5.11 3.27 5.28
CA THR A 93 -4.81 3.19 3.86
C THR A 93 -5.59 2.04 3.24
N ALA A 94 -5.91 2.13 1.96
CA ALA A 94 -6.63 1.08 1.25
C ALA A 94 -6.15 0.96 -0.19
N ASN A 95 -6.45 -0.15 -0.83
CA ASN A 95 -6.13 -0.41 -2.25
C ASN A 95 -7.07 0.31 -3.23
N THR A 96 -7.75 1.36 -2.80
CA THR A 96 -8.67 2.16 -3.63
C THR A 96 -7.93 3.09 -4.59
N ALA A 97 -8.62 3.49 -5.66
CA ALA A 97 -8.18 4.58 -6.50
C ALA A 97 -8.12 5.92 -5.72
N PRO A 98 -7.45 6.97 -6.24
CA PRO A 98 -7.33 8.27 -5.56
C PRO A 98 -8.66 8.97 -5.27
N ASP A 99 -9.71 8.69 -6.04
CA ASP A 99 -11.07 9.21 -5.83
C ASP A 99 -11.89 8.39 -4.82
N GLY A 100 -11.32 7.33 -4.26
CA GLY A 100 -11.95 6.41 -3.32
C GLY A 100 -12.71 5.26 -3.97
N SER A 101 -12.69 5.13 -5.31
CA SER A 101 -13.30 3.99 -6.02
C SER A 101 -12.65 2.69 -5.59
N CYS A 102 -13.48 1.71 -5.20
CA CYS A 102 -13.02 0.41 -4.73
C CYS A 102 -12.85 -0.58 -5.89
N PRO A 103 -11.77 -1.39 -5.90
CA PRO A 103 -11.69 -2.59 -6.72
C PRO A 103 -12.68 -3.66 -6.21
N GLU A 104 -12.79 -4.80 -6.89
CA GLU A 104 -13.71 -5.89 -6.50
C GLU A 104 -13.32 -6.55 -5.16
N VAL A 105 -12.04 -6.56 -4.83
CA VAL A 105 -11.51 -6.98 -3.53
C VAL A 105 -10.95 -5.76 -2.81
N LEU A 106 -11.61 -5.35 -1.74
CA LEU A 106 -11.20 -4.23 -0.90
C LEU A 106 -10.24 -4.72 0.19
N SER A 107 -9.09 -4.07 0.28
CA SER A 107 -8.06 -4.32 1.29
C SER A 107 -7.75 -3.04 2.04
N ILE A 108 -7.88 -3.06 3.37
CA ILE A 108 -7.72 -1.88 4.24
C ILE A 108 -6.72 -2.19 5.33
N LEU A 109 -5.74 -1.31 5.50
CA LEU A 109 -4.86 -1.24 6.66
C LEU A 109 -5.29 -0.08 7.55
N ILE A 110 -5.61 -0.37 8.80
CA ILE A 110 -5.93 0.63 9.83
C ILE A 110 -4.77 0.66 10.82
N ARG A 111 -4.22 1.83 11.05
CA ARG A 111 -3.11 2.08 11.96
C ARG A 111 -3.58 2.94 13.12
N ALA A 112 -3.37 2.48 14.34
CA ALA A 112 -3.67 3.21 15.57
C ALA A 112 -2.38 3.54 16.34
N ASP A 113 -2.02 4.81 16.37
CA ASP A 113 -0.83 5.35 17.04
C ASP A 113 -1.18 6.09 18.32
N GLY A 114 -0.29 5.99 19.30
CA GLY A 114 -0.42 6.70 20.56
C GLY A 114 -1.16 5.89 21.63
N ARG A 115 -2.08 6.52 22.37
CA ARG A 115 -2.74 5.89 23.51
C ARG A 115 -3.70 4.79 23.09
N GLN A 116 -3.36 3.55 23.47
CA GLN A 116 -4.20 2.38 23.20
C GLN A 116 -5.35 2.24 24.23
N PRO A 117 -6.45 1.54 23.89
CA PRO A 117 -7.54 1.25 24.84
C PRO A 117 -7.07 0.56 26.12
N GLN A 118 -5.96 -0.17 26.09
CA GLN A 118 -5.32 -0.80 27.25
C GLN A 118 -4.46 0.18 28.07
N GLY A 119 -4.40 1.45 27.68
CA GLY A 119 -3.74 2.52 28.43
C GLY A 119 -2.24 2.70 28.21
N ARG A 120 -1.58 1.82 27.45
CA ARG A 120 -0.15 1.96 27.08
C ARG A 120 -0.02 2.61 25.69
N PRO A 121 0.89 3.56 25.50
CA PRO A 121 1.19 4.08 24.17
C PRO A 121 1.81 3.00 23.28
N GLY A 122 1.52 3.07 21.99
CA GLY A 122 2.08 2.16 20.99
C GLY A 122 1.42 2.30 19.63
N THR A 123 1.89 1.53 18.66
CA THR A 123 1.29 1.38 17.34
C THR A 123 0.65 -0.01 17.25
N VAL A 124 -0.55 -0.06 16.71
CA VAL A 124 -1.28 -1.30 16.42
C VAL A 124 -1.84 -1.23 15.02
N PHE A 125 -1.71 -2.32 14.28
CA PHE A 125 -2.29 -2.48 12.95
C PHE A 125 -3.50 -3.41 12.99
N TYR A 126 -4.49 -3.12 12.15
CA TYR A 126 -5.62 -3.98 11.86
C TYR A 126 -5.79 -4.06 10.35
N THR A 127 -6.15 -5.24 9.86
CA THR A 127 -6.36 -5.47 8.44
C THR A 127 -7.78 -5.96 8.19
N VAL A 128 -8.38 -5.50 7.10
CA VAL A 128 -9.69 -5.94 6.64
C VAL A 128 -9.59 -6.20 5.14
N ASN A 129 -9.85 -7.44 4.73
CA ASN A 129 -9.82 -7.86 3.35
C ASN A 129 -11.18 -8.46 3.00
N VAL A 130 -11.88 -7.90 2.02
CA VAL A 130 -13.28 -8.23 1.73
C VAL A 130 -13.50 -8.37 0.24
N ASP A 131 -14.21 -9.41 -0.16
CA ASP A 131 -14.80 -9.53 -1.48
C ASP A 131 -16.08 -8.69 -1.55
N LEU A 132 -16.10 -7.66 -2.38
CA LEU A 132 -17.25 -6.73 -2.52
C LEU A 132 -18.42 -7.30 -3.33
N GLU A 133 -18.24 -8.45 -3.98
CA GLU A 133 -19.35 -9.16 -4.62
C GLU A 133 -20.21 -9.89 -3.56
N SER A 134 -19.59 -10.55 -2.61
CA SER A 134 -20.27 -11.31 -1.56
C SER A 134 -20.43 -10.56 -0.23
N GLY A 135 -19.54 -9.60 0.06
CA GLY A 135 -19.39 -8.94 1.37
C GLY A 135 -18.67 -9.81 2.40
N GLU A 136 -18.07 -10.93 2.00
CA GLU A 136 -17.38 -11.86 2.89
C GLU A 136 -15.92 -11.44 3.12
N GLU A 137 -15.45 -11.62 4.36
CA GLU A 137 -14.04 -11.45 4.71
C GLU A 137 -13.19 -12.54 4.08
N LEU A 138 -12.04 -12.15 3.53
CA LEU A 138 -11.08 -13.05 2.90
C LEU A 138 -9.97 -13.43 3.88
N SER A 139 -9.74 -14.73 4.02
CA SER A 139 -8.57 -15.29 4.72
C SER A 139 -7.34 -15.25 3.83
N PHE A 140 -6.14 -15.41 4.42
CA PHE A 140 -4.88 -15.49 3.67
C PHE A 140 -4.88 -16.64 2.65
N SER A 141 -5.52 -17.76 2.97
CA SER A 141 -5.64 -18.91 2.05
C SER A 141 -6.36 -18.56 0.73
N ALA A 142 -7.18 -17.52 0.71
CA ALA A 142 -7.81 -17.05 -0.54
C ALA A 142 -6.82 -16.44 -1.54
N LEU A 143 -5.63 -16.02 -1.07
CA LEU A 143 -4.54 -15.56 -1.94
C LEU A 143 -3.74 -16.71 -2.54
N CYS A 144 -3.75 -17.87 -1.90
CA CYS A 144 -2.81 -18.94 -2.17
C CYS A 144 -3.31 -19.86 -3.29
N ALA A 145 -2.47 -20.15 -4.28
CA ALA A 145 -2.66 -21.27 -5.19
C ALA A 145 -2.21 -22.58 -4.52
N ASP A 146 -1.16 -22.49 -3.67
CA ASP A 146 -0.65 -23.55 -2.81
C ASP A 146 -0.26 -22.94 -1.47
N GLU A 147 -1.05 -23.23 -0.43
CA GLU A 147 -0.90 -22.65 0.91
C GLU A 147 0.45 -23.05 1.56
N THR A 148 0.89 -24.29 1.35
CA THR A 148 2.18 -24.75 1.89
C THR A 148 3.35 -24.03 1.21
N ALA A 149 3.30 -23.88 -0.11
CA ALA A 149 4.34 -23.17 -0.85
C ALA A 149 4.36 -21.66 -0.48
N ALA A 150 3.20 -21.06 -0.18
CA ALA A 150 3.12 -19.68 0.29
C ALA A 150 3.71 -19.51 1.69
N GLU A 151 3.44 -20.45 2.61
CA GLU A 151 4.05 -20.46 3.95
C GLU A 151 5.56 -20.67 3.88
N ASP A 152 6.05 -21.59 3.06
CA ASP A 152 7.47 -21.84 2.85
C ASP A 152 8.17 -20.58 2.28
N PHE A 153 7.57 -19.94 1.27
CA PHE A 153 8.08 -18.71 0.70
C PHE A 153 8.17 -17.58 1.77
N LEU A 154 7.13 -17.39 2.58
CA LEU A 154 7.14 -16.36 3.62
C LEU A 154 8.21 -16.63 4.68
N ALA A 155 8.44 -17.89 5.03
CA ALA A 155 9.49 -18.28 5.96
C ALA A 155 10.89 -17.97 5.40
N GLU A 156 11.14 -18.35 4.14
CA GLU A 156 12.40 -18.05 3.44
C GLU A 156 12.62 -16.54 3.26
N TYR A 157 11.56 -15.81 2.91
CA TYR A 157 11.60 -14.37 2.75
C TYR A 157 11.92 -13.65 4.07
N ALA A 158 11.27 -14.05 5.17
CA ALA A 158 11.55 -13.51 6.50
C ALA A 158 12.97 -13.79 6.95
N GLU A 159 13.52 -14.98 6.62
CA GLU A 159 14.91 -15.34 6.88
C GLU A 159 15.86 -14.43 6.10
N ALA A 160 15.66 -14.27 4.80
CA ALA A 160 16.51 -13.43 3.94
C ALA A 160 16.54 -11.97 4.41
N VAL A 161 15.40 -11.41 4.82
CA VAL A 161 15.33 -10.06 5.42
C VAL A 161 16.04 -10.02 6.76
N GLY A 162 15.89 -11.06 7.60
CA GLY A 162 16.58 -11.17 8.89
C GLY A 162 18.10 -11.24 8.74
N GLU A 163 18.62 -12.05 7.81
CA GLU A 163 20.04 -12.17 7.53
C GLU A 163 20.69 -10.86 7.07
N SER A 164 19.98 -10.09 6.25
CA SER A 164 20.45 -8.79 5.78
C SER A 164 20.54 -7.75 6.90
N THR A 165 19.82 -7.96 7.99
CA THR A 165 19.68 -6.99 9.08
C THR A 165 20.49 -7.37 10.34
N ILE A 166 20.58 -8.67 10.71
CA ILE A 166 21.28 -9.13 11.92
C ILE A 166 21.85 -10.55 11.73
N SER A 167 23.16 -10.72 11.96
CA SER A 167 23.84 -12.03 11.92
C SER A 167 23.38 -13.03 12.99
N ASP A 168 22.76 -12.57 14.07
CA ASP A 168 22.30 -13.40 15.20
C ASP A 168 20.87 -13.96 15.02
N TYR A 169 20.22 -13.64 13.91
CA TYR A 169 18.85 -14.06 13.62
C TYR A 169 18.70 -15.56 13.37
N MET A 170 19.73 -16.18 12.81
CA MET A 170 19.76 -17.60 12.43
C MET A 170 19.58 -18.59 13.60
N GLU A 171 19.87 -18.19 14.84
CA GLU A 171 19.71 -19.07 15.99
C GLU A 171 18.24 -19.28 16.43
N ASN A 172 17.30 -18.45 15.95
CA ASN A 172 15.89 -18.45 16.36
C ASN A 172 14.91 -18.76 15.22
N ARG A 173 15.38 -19.32 14.11
CA ARG A 173 14.64 -19.59 12.88
C ARG A 173 13.31 -20.36 13.07
N GLU A 174 13.25 -21.29 14.05
CA GLU A 174 12.06 -22.14 14.29
C GLU A 174 10.91 -21.39 15.02
N LEU A 175 11.10 -20.12 15.41
CA LEU A 175 10.17 -19.39 16.26
C LEU A 175 9.35 -18.31 15.53
N LEU A 176 9.51 -18.18 14.22
CA LEU A 176 8.77 -17.17 13.46
C LEU A 176 7.41 -17.71 13.04
N PRO A 177 6.32 -17.24 13.67
CA PRO A 177 5.01 -17.54 13.13
C PRO A 177 4.88 -16.80 11.80
N VAL A 178 4.51 -17.50 10.74
CA VAL A 178 3.99 -16.86 9.53
C VAL A 178 2.59 -16.34 9.91
N PRO A 179 2.35 -15.02 9.99
CA PRO A 179 1.04 -14.50 10.37
C PRO A 179 0.12 -14.60 9.18
N VAL A 180 -0.68 -15.64 9.13
CA VAL A 180 -1.67 -15.87 8.07
C VAL A 180 -2.88 -14.93 8.14
N ASP A 181 -3.02 -14.12 9.20
CA ASP A 181 -4.22 -13.31 9.47
C ASP A 181 -4.00 -11.80 9.37
N SER A 182 -2.78 -11.34 9.11
CA SER A 182 -2.46 -9.90 9.07
C SER A 182 -1.76 -9.55 7.76
N TRP A 183 -2.54 -9.33 6.73
CA TRP A 183 -2.06 -9.02 5.40
C TRP A 183 -2.95 -7.97 4.73
N VAL A 184 -2.39 -7.22 3.79
CA VAL A 184 -3.12 -6.30 2.92
C VAL A 184 -2.56 -6.33 1.51
N LEU A 185 -3.36 -5.89 0.56
CA LEU A 185 -3.00 -5.64 -0.84
C LEU A 185 -2.88 -4.14 -1.06
N ASP A 186 -1.80 -3.70 -1.69
CA ASP A 186 -1.57 -2.28 -1.92
C ASP A 186 -2.36 -1.69 -3.10
N GLY A 187 -3.00 -2.52 -3.90
CA GLY A 187 -3.73 -2.14 -5.12
C GLY A 187 -2.84 -1.92 -6.35
N CYS A 188 -1.54 -2.15 -6.20
CA CYS A 188 -0.54 -2.07 -7.27
C CYS A 188 0.12 -3.41 -7.58
N GLY A 189 -0.47 -4.52 -7.10
CA GLY A 189 -0.02 -5.88 -7.33
C GLY A 189 0.92 -6.44 -6.26
N HIS A 190 1.05 -5.80 -5.09
CA HIS A 190 1.90 -6.29 -4.00
C HIS A 190 1.08 -6.79 -2.82
N VAL A 191 1.64 -7.78 -2.13
CA VAL A 191 1.15 -8.29 -0.84
C VAL A 191 2.03 -7.70 0.26
N VAL A 192 1.40 -7.16 1.30
CA VAL A 192 2.07 -6.69 2.52
C VAL A 192 1.64 -7.58 3.67
N ILE A 193 2.59 -8.27 4.29
CA ILE A 193 2.37 -9.07 5.50
C ILE A 193 2.78 -8.24 6.71
N LEU A 194 1.94 -8.23 7.73
CA LEU A 194 2.14 -7.48 8.96
C LEU A 194 2.41 -8.44 10.12
N TYR A 195 3.37 -8.10 10.93
CA TYR A 195 3.76 -8.87 12.10
C TYR A 195 3.46 -8.09 13.38
N GLU A 196 3.09 -8.81 14.43
CA GLU A 196 2.90 -8.21 15.74
C GLU A 196 4.21 -7.57 16.27
N LYS A 197 4.04 -6.64 17.18
CA LYS A 197 5.15 -6.01 17.89
C LYS A 197 6.06 -7.06 18.54
N ASN A 198 7.36 -6.98 18.28
CA ASN A 198 8.39 -7.92 18.72
C ASN A 198 8.24 -9.36 18.17
N ALA A 199 7.52 -9.57 17.09
CA ALA A 199 7.53 -10.84 16.38
C ALA A 199 8.97 -11.20 15.94
N PHE A 200 9.75 -10.19 15.60
CA PHE A 200 11.17 -10.31 15.30
C PHE A 200 12.02 -9.59 16.37
N SER A 201 13.08 -10.22 16.83
CA SER A 201 13.98 -9.64 17.84
C SER A 201 14.68 -8.36 17.37
N PHE A 202 14.90 -8.22 16.06
CA PHE A 202 15.54 -7.04 15.45
C PHE A 202 14.56 -5.84 15.28
N LEU A 203 13.26 -6.07 15.33
CA LEU A 203 12.22 -5.02 15.28
C LEU A 203 11.77 -4.60 16.68
N SER A 204 12.70 -4.58 17.63
CA SER A 204 12.41 -4.30 19.04
C SER A 204 11.53 -3.06 19.22
N GLY A 205 10.34 -3.29 19.71
CA GLY A 205 9.41 -2.24 20.06
C GLY A 205 8.49 -1.74 18.92
N GLN A 206 8.71 -2.17 17.68
CA GLN A 206 7.89 -1.81 16.52
C GLN A 206 7.19 -3.04 15.93
N PRO A 207 6.00 -2.90 15.34
CA PRO A 207 5.45 -3.89 14.44
C PRO A 207 6.35 -4.06 13.21
N GLY A 208 6.48 -5.28 12.70
CA GLY A 208 7.22 -5.56 11.48
C GLY A 208 6.29 -5.74 10.30
N SER A 209 6.81 -5.55 9.09
CA SER A 209 6.06 -5.82 7.88
C SER A 209 6.99 -6.14 6.71
N PHE A 210 6.50 -6.95 5.75
CA PHE A 210 7.19 -7.28 4.52
C PHE A 210 6.26 -7.04 3.33
N ALA A 211 6.80 -6.49 2.25
CA ALA A 211 6.09 -6.37 0.99
C ALA A 211 6.83 -7.13 -0.11
N PHE A 212 6.10 -7.82 -0.96
CA PHE A 212 6.65 -8.57 -2.08
C PHE A 212 5.67 -8.59 -3.26
N SER A 213 6.22 -8.78 -4.46
CA SER A 213 5.43 -9.13 -5.63
C SER A 213 5.15 -10.63 -5.60
N PRO A 214 3.89 -11.08 -5.80
CA PRO A 214 3.55 -12.52 -5.84
C PRO A 214 4.34 -13.32 -6.88
N ASP A 215 4.83 -12.68 -7.95
CA ASP A 215 5.68 -13.31 -8.96
C ASP A 215 7.02 -13.80 -8.38
N GLU A 216 7.51 -13.22 -7.30
CA GLU A 216 8.72 -13.66 -6.60
C GLU A 216 8.52 -15.05 -5.98
N ALA A 217 7.30 -15.39 -5.59
CA ALA A 217 6.96 -16.62 -4.85
C ALA A 217 6.74 -17.86 -5.75
N GLY A 218 7.13 -17.81 -7.02
CA GLY A 218 7.20 -19.02 -7.87
C GLY A 218 5.88 -19.75 -8.12
N GLY A 219 4.73 -19.05 -8.04
CA GLY A 219 3.40 -19.63 -8.28
C GLY A 219 2.69 -20.12 -7.01
N ALA A 220 3.20 -19.79 -5.84
CA ALA A 220 2.56 -20.08 -4.56
C ALA A 220 1.23 -19.29 -4.38
N PHE A 221 1.09 -18.14 -5.06
CA PHE A 221 -0.10 -17.30 -5.05
C PHE A 221 -0.90 -17.44 -6.35
N ASP A 222 -2.22 -17.19 -6.25
CA ASP A 222 -3.10 -17.20 -7.42
C ASP A 222 -2.92 -15.92 -8.26
N LEU A 223 -2.14 -16.06 -9.34
CA LEU A 223 -1.88 -15.02 -10.33
C LEU A 223 -2.86 -15.06 -11.52
N SER A 224 -3.97 -15.80 -11.42
CA SER A 224 -4.98 -15.83 -12.47
C SER A 224 -5.68 -14.49 -12.61
N GLN A 225 -6.22 -14.21 -13.79
CA GLN A 225 -6.96 -12.96 -14.08
C GLN A 225 -8.24 -12.80 -13.24
N THR A 226 -8.73 -13.88 -12.64
CA THR A 226 -9.93 -13.92 -11.79
C THR A 226 -9.62 -14.14 -10.32
N GLY A 227 -8.34 -14.26 -9.97
CA GLY A 227 -7.88 -14.45 -8.60
C GLY A 227 -8.03 -13.20 -7.73
N VAL A 228 -7.88 -13.38 -6.43
CA VAL A 228 -8.01 -12.28 -5.44
C VAL A 228 -7.02 -11.16 -5.76
N LEU A 229 -5.79 -11.49 -6.17
CA LEU A 229 -4.76 -10.48 -6.48
C LEU A 229 -5.17 -9.57 -7.64
N ALA A 230 -5.62 -10.14 -8.77
CA ALA A 230 -6.05 -9.34 -9.92
C ALA A 230 -7.29 -8.50 -9.62
N ARG A 231 -8.23 -9.04 -8.83
CA ARG A 231 -9.46 -8.35 -8.42
C ARG A 231 -9.24 -7.25 -7.37
N ALA A 232 -8.07 -7.23 -6.72
CA ALA A 232 -7.67 -6.21 -5.75
C ALA A 232 -6.86 -5.07 -6.39
N GLU A 233 -6.43 -5.20 -7.64
CA GLU A 233 -5.70 -4.14 -8.34
C GLU A 233 -6.61 -2.94 -8.62
N SER A 234 -6.06 -1.74 -8.41
CA SER A 234 -6.69 -0.48 -8.79
C SER A 234 -5.86 0.16 -9.92
N PRO A 235 -6.36 0.15 -11.17
CA PRO A 235 -5.59 0.64 -12.32
C PRO A 235 -5.13 2.10 -12.21
N ASP A 236 -5.89 2.91 -11.47
CA ASP A 236 -5.61 4.34 -11.28
C ASP A 236 -4.71 4.62 -10.07
N LYS A 237 -4.40 3.61 -9.27
CA LYS A 237 -3.48 3.75 -8.14
C LYS A 237 -2.03 3.72 -8.63
N VAL A 238 -1.27 4.71 -8.20
CA VAL A 238 0.15 4.78 -8.51
C VAL A 238 0.95 4.16 -7.38
N PHE A 239 1.90 3.31 -7.71
CA PHE A 239 2.81 2.66 -6.77
C PHE A 239 3.64 3.71 -6.02
N LEU A 240 3.73 3.60 -4.69
CA LEU A 240 4.31 4.63 -3.81
C LEU A 240 5.66 5.19 -4.29
N PRO A 241 6.68 4.38 -4.66
CA PRO A 241 7.95 4.91 -5.13
C PRO A 241 7.83 5.83 -6.35
N LEU A 242 6.82 5.65 -7.18
CA LEU A 242 6.60 6.48 -8.38
C LEU A 242 5.94 7.82 -8.03
N THR A 243 5.40 8.01 -6.84
CA THR A 243 4.75 9.26 -6.42
C THR A 243 5.70 10.24 -5.73
N LEU A 244 6.86 9.77 -5.28
CA LEU A 244 7.78 10.55 -4.45
C LEU A 244 8.65 11.56 -5.22
N PRO A 245 9.04 11.35 -6.50
CA PRO A 245 9.78 12.38 -7.24
C PRO A 245 8.98 13.68 -7.33
N GLY A 246 9.61 14.79 -6.93
CA GLY A 246 9.00 16.11 -6.86
C GLY A 246 8.45 16.51 -5.49
N GLU A 247 8.32 15.58 -4.55
CA GLU A 247 7.86 15.85 -3.18
C GLU A 247 8.95 16.55 -2.34
N ASP A 248 8.53 17.19 -1.27
CA ASP A 248 9.41 17.83 -0.28
C ASP A 248 10.32 16.78 0.38
N ALA A 249 11.62 16.91 0.19
CA ALA A 249 12.59 15.91 0.64
C ALA A 249 12.62 15.77 2.17
N GLN A 250 12.44 16.85 2.92
CA GLN A 250 12.44 16.78 4.39
C GLN A 250 11.28 15.93 4.89
N THR A 251 10.07 16.19 4.37
CA THR A 251 8.86 15.43 4.72
C THR A 251 9.02 13.94 4.39
N VAL A 252 9.49 13.62 3.17
CA VAL A 252 9.67 12.24 2.72
C VAL A 252 10.74 11.51 3.53
N LEU A 253 11.87 12.18 3.82
CA LEU A 253 12.94 11.58 4.61
C LEU A 253 12.55 11.40 6.09
N GLU A 254 11.78 12.31 6.69
CA GLU A 254 11.27 12.14 8.06
C GLU A 254 10.33 10.94 8.18
N GLU A 255 9.59 10.62 7.11
CA GLU A 255 8.63 9.53 7.09
C GLU A 255 9.26 8.18 6.75
N TYR A 256 10.19 8.14 5.77
CA TYR A 256 10.62 6.88 5.13
C TYR A 256 12.12 6.56 5.28
N LYS A 257 12.95 7.51 5.68
CA LYS A 257 14.40 7.31 5.74
C LYS A 257 14.77 6.26 6.78
N SER A 258 15.59 5.28 6.38
CA SER A 258 16.28 4.39 7.30
C SER A 258 17.27 5.18 8.17
N PRO A 259 17.47 4.82 9.45
CA PRO A 259 18.54 5.35 10.30
C PRO A 259 19.93 4.91 9.83
N LEU A 260 20.03 3.99 8.86
CA LEU A 260 21.30 3.55 8.30
C LEU A 260 21.93 4.66 7.44
N ASP A 261 23.23 4.52 7.18
CA ASP A 261 24.05 5.52 6.51
C ASP A 261 23.47 5.94 5.13
N SER A 262 23.71 7.20 4.77
CA SER A 262 23.48 7.70 3.43
C SER A 262 24.58 7.22 2.47
N PHE A 263 24.21 7.06 1.20
CA PHE A 263 25.11 6.72 0.10
C PHE A 263 25.20 7.89 -0.87
N TYR A 264 26.02 7.78 -1.89
CA TYR A 264 26.12 8.79 -2.94
C TYR A 264 25.85 8.16 -4.31
N PHE A 265 25.00 8.83 -5.09
CA PHE A 265 24.67 8.48 -6.47
C PHE A 265 24.93 9.71 -7.35
N ASP A 266 25.85 9.60 -8.29
CA ASP A 266 26.25 10.68 -9.18
C ASP A 266 26.57 12.01 -8.45
N GLY A 267 27.26 11.91 -7.31
CA GLY A 267 27.62 13.05 -6.47
C GLY A 267 26.48 13.63 -5.62
N THR A 268 25.29 13.05 -5.68
CA THR A 268 24.13 13.45 -4.88
C THR A 268 23.91 12.44 -3.75
N GLU A 269 23.46 12.90 -2.60
CA GLU A 269 23.16 12.04 -1.45
C GLU A 269 21.92 11.19 -1.72
N MET A 270 22.04 9.89 -1.40
CA MET A 270 21.02 8.86 -1.62
C MET A 270 20.71 8.20 -0.28
N TYR A 271 19.42 8.01 0.02
CA TYR A 271 18.94 7.49 1.30
C TYR A 271 18.18 6.18 1.11
N LEU A 272 18.58 5.15 1.85
CA LEU A 272 17.81 3.90 1.94
C LEU A 272 16.52 4.14 2.73
N THR A 273 15.47 3.39 2.39
CA THR A 273 14.15 3.47 3.03
C THR A 273 13.85 2.22 3.87
N GLU A 274 13.00 2.36 4.88
CA GLU A 274 12.54 1.26 5.75
C GLU A 274 11.06 0.90 5.55
N GLU A 275 10.31 1.68 4.78
CA GLU A 275 8.90 1.39 4.49
C GLU A 275 8.78 0.12 3.62
N PRO A 276 7.88 -0.84 3.94
CA PRO A 276 7.75 -2.09 3.17
C PRO A 276 7.49 -1.88 1.68
N LEU A 277 6.63 -0.94 1.31
CA LEU A 277 6.35 -0.60 -0.09
C LEU A 277 7.50 0.16 -0.78
N LEU A 278 8.53 0.52 -0.04
CA LEU A 278 9.78 1.10 -0.53
C LEU A 278 10.95 0.12 -0.43
N ARG A 279 10.69 -1.18 -0.29
CA ARG A 279 11.74 -2.22 -0.19
C ARG A 279 12.70 -2.13 -1.37
N GLY A 280 13.99 -1.93 -1.05
CA GLY A 280 15.03 -1.74 -2.06
C GLY A 280 14.87 -0.44 -2.86
N ALA A 281 14.19 0.57 -2.31
CA ALA A 281 14.15 1.89 -2.88
C ALA A 281 15.15 2.82 -2.20
N TYR A 282 15.79 3.66 -3.01
CA TYR A 282 16.71 4.70 -2.57
C TYR A 282 16.15 6.05 -3.02
N LEU A 283 15.99 6.96 -2.06
CA LEU A 283 15.57 8.34 -2.32
C LEU A 283 16.80 9.18 -2.69
N ILE A 284 16.74 9.85 -3.83
CA ILE A 284 17.80 10.74 -4.33
C ILE A 284 17.25 12.16 -4.28
N THR A 285 17.89 13.04 -3.50
CA THR A 285 17.50 14.45 -3.42
C THR A 285 18.14 15.27 -4.53
N ASP A 286 17.65 16.47 -4.73
CA ASP A 286 18.34 17.47 -5.56
C ASP A 286 19.61 18.01 -4.85
N GLU A 287 20.39 18.84 -5.55
CA GLU A 287 21.63 19.43 -5.00
C GLU A 287 21.37 20.35 -3.77
N SER A 288 20.19 20.89 -3.64
CA SER A 288 19.79 21.72 -2.50
C SER A 288 19.32 20.90 -1.29
N GLY A 289 18.96 19.63 -1.49
CA GLY A 289 18.34 18.75 -0.50
C GLY A 289 16.89 19.11 -0.17
N GLU A 290 16.23 19.93 -0.99
CA GLU A 290 14.86 20.40 -0.74
C GLU A 290 13.80 19.51 -1.39
N THR A 291 14.14 18.81 -2.48
CA THR A 291 13.18 18.03 -3.27
C THR A 291 13.71 16.62 -3.51
N VAL A 292 12.84 15.62 -3.51
CA VAL A 292 13.17 14.28 -4.03
C VAL A 292 13.28 14.37 -5.54
N LYS A 293 14.51 14.27 -6.05
CA LYS A 293 14.82 14.34 -7.48
C LYS A 293 14.43 13.07 -8.22
N ALA A 294 14.70 11.92 -7.59
CA ALA A 294 14.46 10.62 -8.17
C ALA A 294 14.32 9.53 -7.09
N VAL A 295 13.76 8.39 -7.48
CA VAL A 295 13.72 7.17 -6.65
C VAL A 295 14.28 6.01 -7.45
N LEU A 296 15.38 5.41 -6.98
CA LEU A 296 15.97 4.20 -7.55
C LEU A 296 15.39 2.98 -6.85
N MET A 297 14.73 2.12 -7.60
CA MET A 297 14.12 0.86 -7.14
C MET A 297 14.98 -0.32 -7.58
N THR A 298 15.37 -1.17 -6.64
CA THR A 298 16.16 -2.40 -6.87
C THR A 298 15.52 -3.65 -6.27
N GLY A 299 14.49 -3.50 -5.43
CA GLY A 299 13.84 -4.58 -4.72
C GLY A 299 12.39 -4.78 -5.13
N LEU A 300 11.51 -3.84 -4.82
CA LEU A 300 10.09 -3.91 -5.17
C LEU A 300 9.82 -3.00 -6.38
N PHE A 301 9.06 -3.51 -7.35
CA PHE A 301 8.80 -2.83 -8.61
C PHE A 301 7.30 -2.66 -8.86
N PRO A 302 6.87 -1.69 -9.69
CA PRO A 302 5.48 -1.60 -10.13
C PRO A 302 4.96 -2.91 -10.73
N SER A 303 3.66 -3.17 -10.59
CA SER A 303 2.99 -4.37 -11.12
C SER A 303 3.39 -4.71 -12.56
N GLY A 304 3.66 -5.97 -12.81
CA GLY A 304 4.13 -6.49 -14.08
C GLY A 304 5.64 -6.35 -14.33
N LEU A 305 6.39 -5.83 -13.37
CA LEU A 305 7.85 -5.75 -13.43
C LEU A 305 8.45 -6.57 -12.28
N THR A 306 9.44 -7.40 -12.59
CA THR A 306 10.15 -8.23 -11.60
C THR A 306 11.63 -8.29 -11.93
N ALA A 307 12.49 -8.01 -10.94
CA ALA A 307 13.94 -8.11 -11.11
C ALA A 307 14.34 -9.54 -11.50
N GLY A 308 15.27 -9.63 -12.46
CA GLY A 308 15.79 -10.91 -12.96
C GLY A 308 14.78 -11.77 -13.75
N LYS A 309 13.56 -11.26 -14.00
CA LYS A 309 12.52 -11.97 -14.78
C LYS A 309 11.99 -11.18 -15.96
N THR A 310 11.78 -9.87 -15.80
CA THR A 310 11.23 -9.01 -16.87
C THR A 310 12.27 -8.78 -17.96
N ASP A 311 12.00 -9.30 -19.17
CA ASP A 311 12.86 -9.13 -20.35
C ASP A 311 12.58 -7.76 -21.01
N ARG A 312 13.65 -7.02 -21.39
CA ARG A 312 13.54 -5.74 -22.09
C ARG A 312 12.71 -5.80 -23.37
N ASN A 313 12.68 -6.96 -24.04
CA ASN A 313 11.91 -7.13 -25.28
C ASN A 313 10.40 -7.25 -25.04
N GLU A 314 9.95 -7.49 -23.81
CA GLU A 314 8.56 -7.55 -23.42
C GLU A 314 8.00 -6.15 -23.09
N LEU A 315 8.89 -5.18 -22.86
CA LEU A 315 8.51 -3.81 -22.49
C LEU A 315 8.32 -2.93 -23.72
N ALA A 316 7.11 -2.40 -23.86
CA ALA A 316 6.80 -1.48 -24.95
C ALA A 316 7.29 -0.04 -24.65
N GLY A 317 7.71 0.67 -25.70
CA GLY A 317 7.98 2.12 -25.59
C GLY A 317 9.34 2.48 -25.00
N LEU A 318 10.23 1.50 -24.82
CA LEU A 318 11.62 1.79 -24.45
C LEU A 318 12.40 2.42 -25.61
N SER A 319 13.31 3.34 -25.28
CA SER A 319 14.14 4.07 -26.25
C SER A 319 15.48 4.50 -25.65
N GLY A 320 16.38 5.00 -26.47
CA GLY A 320 17.62 5.61 -25.99
C GLY A 320 18.59 4.63 -25.34
N GLU A 321 18.74 3.42 -25.92
CA GLU A 321 19.67 2.41 -25.41
C GLU A 321 21.09 2.99 -25.25
N ARG A 322 21.65 2.84 -24.04
CA ARG A 322 22.99 3.27 -23.67
C ARG A 322 23.60 2.37 -22.62
N GLU A 323 24.91 2.44 -22.44
CA GLU A 323 25.57 1.76 -21.33
C GLU A 323 25.11 2.35 -19.99
N ALA A 324 24.95 1.49 -18.98
CA ALA A 324 24.70 1.93 -17.61
C ALA A 324 25.90 2.74 -17.11
N GLY A 325 25.64 3.89 -16.48
CA GLY A 325 26.69 4.76 -15.95
C GLY A 325 27.40 4.12 -14.73
N GLU A 326 28.61 4.60 -14.43
CA GLU A 326 29.42 4.09 -13.31
C GLU A 326 28.67 4.17 -11.96
N SER A 327 27.97 5.25 -11.68
CA SER A 327 27.22 5.43 -10.45
C SER A 327 26.12 4.39 -10.23
N ILE A 328 25.45 3.96 -11.30
CA ILE A 328 24.43 2.91 -11.19
C ILE A 328 25.06 1.53 -10.98
N THR A 329 26.18 1.24 -11.66
CA THR A 329 26.86 -0.05 -11.55
C THR A 329 27.51 -0.26 -10.19
N GLU A 330 27.85 0.81 -9.46
CA GLU A 330 28.30 0.74 -8.07
C GLU A 330 27.18 0.34 -7.10
N THR A 331 25.93 0.70 -7.41
CA THR A 331 24.76 0.38 -6.58
C THR A 331 24.07 -0.91 -7.02
N VAL A 332 24.05 -1.18 -8.32
CA VAL A 332 23.42 -2.33 -8.98
C VAL A 332 24.47 -3.04 -9.82
N GLU A 333 25.18 -3.98 -9.21
CA GLU A 333 26.38 -4.64 -9.78
C GLU A 333 26.15 -5.23 -11.17
N ASN A 334 24.93 -5.71 -11.48
CA ASN A 334 24.62 -6.36 -12.74
C ASN A 334 24.10 -5.41 -13.82
N ALA A 335 23.90 -4.12 -13.54
CA ALA A 335 23.38 -3.18 -14.53
C ALA A 335 24.39 -2.96 -15.67
N CYS A 336 23.99 -3.29 -16.91
CA CYS A 336 24.80 -3.14 -18.10
C CYS A 336 24.23 -2.13 -19.09
N THR A 337 22.91 -2.12 -19.25
CA THR A 337 22.19 -1.30 -20.23
C THR A 337 21.15 -0.43 -19.58
N ALA A 338 21.01 0.82 -20.00
CA ALA A 338 19.98 1.75 -19.59
C ALA A 338 19.10 2.13 -20.79
N MET A 339 17.78 2.19 -20.55
CA MET A 339 16.78 2.61 -21.55
C MET A 339 15.75 3.54 -20.94
N ASP A 340 15.36 4.59 -21.65
CA ASP A 340 14.32 5.52 -21.22
C ASP A 340 12.93 4.96 -21.55
N GLY A 341 11.96 5.16 -20.68
CA GLY A 341 10.59 4.74 -20.88
C GLY A 341 9.62 5.43 -19.93
N MET A 342 8.39 4.94 -19.92
CA MET A 342 7.33 5.44 -19.03
C MET A 342 6.76 4.30 -18.19
N CYS A 343 6.57 4.53 -16.91
CA CYS A 343 5.88 3.61 -16.01
C CYS A 343 4.70 4.34 -15.38
N LYS A 344 3.47 3.87 -15.61
CA LYS A 344 2.24 4.52 -15.10
C LYS A 344 2.19 6.04 -15.34
N GLY A 345 2.72 6.50 -16.48
CA GLY A 345 2.76 7.94 -16.83
C GLY A 345 3.93 8.72 -16.22
N ILE A 346 4.78 8.09 -15.45
CA ILE A 346 5.99 8.67 -14.84
C ILE A 346 7.20 8.35 -15.75
N LYS A 347 8.07 9.32 -15.96
CA LYS A 347 9.33 9.13 -16.70
C LYS A 347 10.26 8.24 -15.88
N CYS A 348 10.80 7.19 -16.52
CA CYS A 348 11.69 6.24 -15.87
C CYS A 348 12.88 5.88 -16.76
N VAL A 349 13.98 5.51 -16.10
CA VAL A 349 15.11 4.83 -16.74
C VAL A 349 15.12 3.39 -16.25
N TYR A 350 15.04 2.45 -17.17
CA TYR A 350 15.08 1.02 -16.92
C TYR A 350 16.52 0.53 -17.08
N TYR A 351 17.01 -0.22 -16.10
CA TYR A 351 18.35 -0.81 -16.14
C TYR A 351 18.24 -2.31 -16.27
N PHE A 352 19.02 -2.85 -17.20
CA PHE A 352 19.03 -4.26 -17.55
C PHE A 352 20.43 -4.85 -17.38
N ASP A 353 20.47 -6.11 -17.02
CA ASP A 353 21.72 -6.90 -16.98
C ASP A 353 22.20 -7.29 -18.37
N ALA A 354 23.27 -8.11 -18.42
CA ALA A 354 23.88 -8.57 -19.67
C ALA A 354 22.96 -9.50 -20.48
N ASP A 355 22.00 -10.18 -19.83
CA ASP A 355 21.02 -11.06 -20.45
C ASP A 355 19.76 -10.31 -20.90
N GLY A 356 19.67 -9.01 -20.60
CA GLY A 356 18.54 -8.13 -20.93
C GLY A 356 17.38 -8.21 -19.94
N LEU A 357 17.62 -8.73 -18.72
CA LEU A 357 16.63 -8.80 -17.66
C LEU A 357 16.69 -7.54 -16.78
N LEU A 358 15.52 -7.08 -16.35
CA LEU A 358 15.39 -5.88 -15.50
C LEU A 358 16.15 -6.10 -14.18
N CYS A 359 16.98 -5.16 -13.78
CA CYS A 359 17.68 -5.17 -12.49
C CYS A 359 17.42 -3.92 -11.64
N ALA A 360 17.07 -2.78 -12.25
CA ALA A 360 16.66 -1.59 -11.51
C ALA A 360 15.76 -0.68 -12.34
N LEU A 361 15.02 0.20 -11.64
CA LEU A 361 14.17 1.23 -12.23
C LEU A 361 14.41 2.56 -11.52
N LEU A 362 14.76 3.60 -12.24
CA LEU A 362 14.89 4.96 -11.72
C LEU A 362 13.69 5.79 -12.16
N ALA A 363 12.85 6.21 -11.22
CA ALA A 363 11.78 7.16 -11.47
C ALA A 363 12.30 8.59 -11.27
N GLU A 364 12.07 9.47 -12.24
CA GLU A 364 12.53 10.86 -12.23
C GLU A 364 11.35 11.82 -12.32
N MET A 365 11.55 13.04 -11.78
CA MET A 365 10.60 14.16 -11.90
C MET A 365 10.44 14.61 -13.37
#